data_dfe6057dd4db93ba5896572ac101355e
#
_entry.id   dfe6057dd4db93ba5896572ac101355e
#
_cell.length_a   1.000
_cell.length_b   1.000
_cell.length_c   1.000
_cell.angle_alpha   90.00
_cell.angle_beta   90.00
_cell.angle_gamma   90.00
#
_symmetry.space_group_name_H-M   'P 1'
#
loop_
_entity.id
_entity.type
_entity.pdbx_description
1 polymer ?
#
loop_
_entity_poly.entity_id
_entity_poly.type
_entity_poly.pdbx_seq_one_letter_code
_entity_poly.pdbx_strand_id
1 'polypeptide(L)'
;MLNLCVSHIPGTVDACPINGQMHLRFRVQKGMIVSSKLIYNCDKNMWHKFRDEAEMKITHTDSELEYYSVTIPLTDTRFSYIFELTCTDGKIRYLSEEGLTDSYDHTLGYFSFFQYTSQFACDTMTVPEWVKTACCYQIFPERFAVGDSDKDFSYVNTRWGVKPTPKSFYGGDLIGIREHLDYLVDLGVNVLYMTPVFCSPTNHKYEITDYETVDPAFGGNEALKSLIEDAHKLGIRVMLDGVFNHCSCRHPFFLDAQKKGKKSPYYDWFFWKEDGSYLTFGGVKAMPKLNTGNPEVIRYFSDVAVMWMRDYGADSWRLDVSDEISPRVHGFSGVLFQVLLGFHH
;
A
#
# COMPACT_ATOMS: atom_id res chain seq x y z
N MET A 1 -5.76 -21.14 37.37
CA MET A 1 -5.47 -19.77 36.91
C MET A 1 -5.80 -19.74 35.43
N LEU A 2 -6.73 -18.87 35.01
CA LEU A 2 -7.13 -18.78 33.62
C LEU A 2 -5.92 -18.29 32.81
N ASN A 3 -5.47 -19.07 31.84
CA ASN A 3 -4.37 -18.64 30.94
C ASN A 3 -4.98 -17.88 29.80
N LEU A 4 -5.15 -16.55 29.99
CA LEU A 4 -5.79 -15.68 29.00
C LEU A 4 -4.79 -15.30 27.93
N CYS A 5 -4.99 -15.82 26.71
CA CYS A 5 -4.23 -15.38 25.53
C CYS A 5 -4.97 -14.21 24.88
N VAL A 6 -4.45 -13.01 25.06
CA VAL A 6 -4.98 -11.78 24.48
C VAL A 6 -3.86 -11.04 23.75
N SER A 7 -4.16 -10.43 22.60
CA SER A 7 -3.19 -9.69 21.78
C SER A 7 -3.79 -8.41 21.23
N HIS A 8 -3.02 -7.35 21.36
CA HIS A 8 -3.24 -6.06 20.74
C HIS A 8 -1.88 -5.46 20.35
N ILE A 9 -1.74 -4.95 19.14
CA ILE A 9 -0.48 -4.39 18.64
C ILE A 9 -0.74 -2.95 18.20
N PRO A 10 -0.34 -1.95 19.01
CA PRO A 10 -0.46 -0.53 18.64
C PRO A 10 0.26 -0.21 17.33
N GLY A 11 -0.25 0.77 16.57
CA GLY A 11 0.37 1.18 15.29
C GLY A 11 0.14 0.22 14.11
N THR A 12 -0.73 -0.77 14.29
CA THR A 12 -1.17 -1.69 13.23
C THR A 12 -2.68 -1.54 12.98
N VAL A 13 -3.28 -2.52 12.28
CA VAL A 13 -4.74 -2.62 12.11
C VAL A 13 -5.51 -2.75 13.44
N ASP A 14 -4.82 -3.01 14.55
CA ASP A 14 -5.42 -3.10 15.87
C ASP A 14 -5.60 -1.70 16.52
N ALA A 15 -4.90 -0.67 16.04
CA ALA A 15 -5.06 0.73 16.45
C ALA A 15 -4.82 1.65 15.24
N CYS A 16 -5.89 2.00 14.53
CA CYS A 16 -5.81 2.70 13.25
C CYS A 16 -6.73 3.95 13.24
N PRO A 17 -6.18 5.15 13.03
CA PRO A 17 -6.99 6.35 12.80
C PRO A 17 -7.49 6.39 11.36
N ILE A 18 -8.81 6.49 11.17
CA ILE A 18 -9.45 6.59 9.85
C ILE A 18 -10.54 7.65 9.91
N ASN A 19 -10.49 8.63 9.00
CA ASN A 19 -11.53 9.65 8.84
C ASN A 19 -11.90 10.40 10.15
N GLY A 20 -10.90 10.75 10.96
CA GLY A 20 -11.13 11.44 12.23
C GLY A 20 -11.68 10.57 13.36
N GLN A 21 -11.66 9.26 13.18
CA GLN A 21 -12.05 8.26 14.18
C GLN A 21 -10.87 7.33 14.48
N MET A 22 -10.80 6.83 15.71
CA MET A 22 -9.88 5.78 16.10
C MET A 22 -10.60 4.43 16.10
N HIS A 23 -10.13 3.51 15.28
CA HIS A 23 -10.53 2.11 15.29
C HIS A 23 -9.59 1.33 16.19
N LEU A 24 -10.14 0.68 17.20
CA LEU A 24 -9.37 -0.15 18.13
C LEU A 24 -9.89 -1.56 18.13
N ARG A 25 -8.97 -2.52 18.17
CA ARG A 25 -9.26 -3.93 18.18
C ARG A 25 -8.27 -4.68 19.05
N PHE A 26 -8.72 -5.68 19.77
CA PHE A 26 -7.88 -6.74 20.29
C PHE A 26 -8.48 -8.10 19.93
N ARG A 27 -7.67 -9.13 20.01
CA ARG A 27 -8.08 -10.53 19.80
C ARG A 27 -7.77 -11.35 21.04
N VAL A 28 -8.66 -12.29 21.33
CA VAL A 28 -8.57 -13.13 22.52
C VAL A 28 -9.06 -14.54 22.17
N GLN A 29 -8.58 -15.54 22.91
CA GLN A 29 -9.07 -16.90 22.78
C GLN A 29 -10.58 -16.96 23.01
N LYS A 30 -11.28 -17.69 22.14
CA LYS A 30 -12.74 -17.80 22.11
C LYS A 30 -13.33 -18.27 23.45
N GLY A 31 -14.40 -17.57 23.86
CA GLY A 31 -15.13 -17.90 25.07
C GLY A 31 -14.42 -17.58 26.39
N MET A 32 -13.36 -16.77 26.37
CA MET A 32 -12.62 -16.40 27.60
C MET A 32 -13.10 -15.09 28.22
N ILE A 33 -13.81 -14.28 27.47
CA ILE A 33 -14.30 -12.95 27.89
C ILE A 33 -15.82 -12.90 27.79
N VAL A 34 -16.47 -12.31 28.80
CA VAL A 34 -17.91 -12.06 28.85
C VAL A 34 -18.25 -10.71 28.23
N SER A 35 -17.44 -9.69 28.54
CA SER A 35 -17.60 -8.33 28.02
C SER A 35 -16.26 -7.57 28.08
N SER A 36 -16.15 -6.52 27.30
CA SER A 36 -14.98 -5.65 27.34
C SER A 36 -15.37 -4.19 27.14
N LYS A 37 -14.60 -3.31 27.77
CA LYS A 37 -14.67 -1.86 27.60
C LYS A 37 -13.32 -1.31 27.22
N LEU A 38 -13.35 -0.27 26.38
CA LEU A 38 -12.23 0.62 26.18
C LEU A 38 -12.31 1.73 27.25
N ILE A 39 -11.22 1.97 27.96
CA ILE A 39 -11.03 3.12 28.82
C ILE A 39 -10.02 4.03 28.14
N TYR A 40 -10.38 5.27 27.83
CA TYR A 40 -9.55 6.13 27.00
C TYR A 40 -9.58 7.58 27.42
N ASN A 41 -8.61 8.32 26.93
CA ASN A 41 -8.54 9.77 27.04
C ASN A 41 -8.10 10.36 25.70
N CYS A 42 -8.88 11.28 25.17
CA CYS A 42 -8.61 12.01 23.94
C CYS A 42 -8.59 13.51 24.28
N ASP A 43 -7.53 13.97 24.98
CA ASP A 43 -7.39 15.35 25.43
C ASP A 43 -5.92 15.77 25.46
N LYS A 44 -5.68 17.07 25.23
CA LYS A 44 -4.37 17.75 25.39
C LYS A 44 -3.77 17.56 26.78
N ASN A 45 -4.63 17.48 27.80
CA ASN A 45 -4.24 17.26 29.19
C ASN A 45 -4.32 15.77 29.54
N MET A 46 -3.31 15.00 29.15
CA MET A 46 -3.17 13.58 29.52
C MET A 46 -3.21 13.34 31.04
N TRP A 47 -3.11 14.41 31.84
CA TRP A 47 -3.14 14.40 33.31
C TRP A 47 -4.55 14.41 33.90
N HIS A 48 -5.62 14.51 33.11
CA HIS A 48 -6.97 14.51 33.63
C HIS A 48 -7.32 13.16 34.29
N LYS A 49 -7.88 13.24 35.49
CA LYS A 49 -8.36 12.07 36.24
C LYS A 49 -9.59 11.42 35.58
N PHE A 50 -10.29 12.14 34.72
CA PHE A 50 -11.48 11.64 34.04
C PHE A 50 -11.09 10.88 32.78
N ARG A 51 -11.74 9.74 32.61
CA ARG A 51 -11.60 8.85 31.45
C ARG A 51 -12.98 8.62 30.87
N ASP A 52 -13.01 8.56 29.54
CA ASP A 52 -14.20 8.10 28.83
C ASP A 52 -14.15 6.58 28.71
N GLU A 53 -15.32 5.98 28.60
CA GLU A 53 -15.49 4.55 28.41
C GLU A 53 -16.31 4.28 27.17
N ALA A 54 -15.99 3.20 26.45
CA ALA A 54 -16.79 2.72 25.34
C ALA A 54 -16.88 1.18 25.36
N GLU A 55 -18.08 0.65 25.17
CA GLU A 55 -18.27 -0.80 25.07
C GLU A 55 -17.65 -1.33 23.78
N MET A 56 -16.96 -2.45 23.89
CA MET A 56 -16.40 -3.17 22.75
C MET A 56 -17.31 -4.32 22.34
N LYS A 57 -17.41 -4.57 21.05
CA LYS A 57 -18.25 -5.63 20.50
C LYS A 57 -17.41 -6.64 19.71
N ILE A 58 -17.83 -7.89 19.73
CA ILE A 58 -17.28 -8.90 18.84
C ILE A 58 -17.68 -8.55 17.41
N THR A 59 -16.70 -8.27 16.57
CA THR A 59 -16.90 -7.93 15.14
C THR A 59 -16.51 -9.09 14.23
N HIS A 60 -15.70 -10.00 14.71
CA HIS A 60 -15.30 -11.20 13.98
C HIS A 60 -15.00 -12.33 14.95
N THR A 61 -15.21 -13.57 14.51
CA THR A 61 -14.87 -14.81 15.22
C THR A 61 -14.36 -15.83 14.21
N ASP A 62 -13.20 -16.41 14.47
CA ASP A 62 -12.70 -17.57 13.73
C ASP A 62 -12.79 -18.86 14.57
N SER A 63 -12.05 -19.91 14.19
CA SER A 63 -12.07 -21.19 14.93
C SER A 63 -11.57 -21.05 16.37
N GLU A 64 -10.58 -20.19 16.62
CA GLU A 64 -9.82 -20.10 17.87
C GLU A 64 -9.99 -18.77 18.60
N LEU A 65 -10.29 -17.68 17.87
CA LEU A 65 -10.23 -16.31 18.39
C LEU A 65 -11.55 -15.56 18.21
N GLU A 66 -11.79 -14.64 19.12
CA GLU A 66 -12.78 -13.56 19.05
C GLU A 66 -12.07 -12.22 18.94
N TYR A 67 -12.59 -11.34 18.06
CA TYR A 67 -12.06 -10.02 17.80
C TYR A 67 -13.02 -8.98 18.34
N TYR A 68 -12.62 -8.31 19.40
CA TYR A 68 -13.38 -7.21 20.00
C TYR A 68 -12.93 -5.89 19.40
N SER A 69 -13.86 -5.08 18.93
CA SER A 69 -13.57 -3.81 18.28
C SER A 69 -14.46 -2.70 18.76
N VAL A 70 -13.96 -1.47 18.68
CA VAL A 70 -14.69 -0.24 18.93
C VAL A 70 -14.16 0.87 18.04
N THR A 71 -15.02 1.80 17.68
CA THR A 71 -14.64 3.01 16.93
C THR A 71 -15.09 4.22 17.72
N ILE A 72 -14.18 5.15 17.98
CA ILE A 72 -14.44 6.38 18.72
C ILE A 72 -13.98 7.61 17.95
N PRO A 73 -14.62 8.78 18.11
CA PRO A 73 -14.14 10.02 17.52
C PRO A 73 -12.76 10.40 18.08
N LEU A 74 -11.85 10.85 17.21
CA LEU A 74 -10.61 11.51 17.61
C LEU A 74 -10.89 13.02 17.72
N THR A 75 -10.95 13.53 18.92
CA THR A 75 -11.18 14.97 19.20
C THR A 75 -9.89 15.72 19.43
N ASP A 76 -8.77 15.05 19.65
CA ASP A 76 -7.43 15.60 19.83
C ASP A 76 -6.38 14.73 19.12
N THR A 77 -5.18 15.29 18.95
CA THR A 77 -4.02 14.59 18.37
C THR A 77 -3.34 13.63 19.34
N ARG A 78 -3.73 13.64 20.60
CA ARG A 78 -3.22 12.75 21.64
C ARG A 78 -4.33 11.82 22.08
N PHE A 79 -4.02 10.53 22.09
CA PHE A 79 -4.96 9.51 22.47
C PHE A 79 -4.24 8.45 23.30
N SER A 80 -4.77 8.16 24.48
CA SER A 80 -4.27 7.10 25.36
C SER A 80 -5.39 6.20 25.79
N TYR A 81 -5.14 4.90 25.90
CA TYR A 81 -6.18 3.91 26.17
C TYR A 81 -5.66 2.63 26.79
N ILE A 82 -6.56 1.91 27.45
CA ILE A 82 -6.41 0.51 27.91
C ILE A 82 -7.72 -0.23 27.66
N PHE A 83 -7.66 -1.56 27.73
CA PHE A 83 -8.85 -2.41 27.66
C PHE A 83 -9.15 -3.02 29.03
N GLU A 84 -10.40 -2.91 29.46
CA GLU A 84 -10.96 -3.63 30.59
C GLU A 84 -11.65 -4.89 30.07
N LEU A 85 -11.31 -6.04 30.66
CA LEU A 85 -11.76 -7.36 30.23
C LEU A 85 -12.49 -8.04 31.40
N THR A 86 -13.79 -8.24 31.27
CA THR A 86 -14.55 -9.08 32.20
C THR A 86 -14.41 -10.55 31.76
N CYS A 87 -13.66 -11.33 32.50
CA CYS A 87 -13.34 -12.71 32.14
C CYS A 87 -14.39 -13.69 32.61
N THR A 88 -14.44 -14.87 32.00
CA THR A 88 -15.40 -15.95 32.38
C THR A 88 -15.13 -16.57 33.76
N ASP A 89 -13.95 -16.33 34.33
CA ASP A 89 -13.66 -16.70 35.74
C ASP A 89 -14.19 -15.68 36.77
N GLY A 90 -14.95 -14.67 36.30
CA GLY A 90 -15.56 -13.63 37.13
C GLY A 90 -14.61 -12.52 37.54
N LYS A 91 -13.36 -12.51 37.05
CA LYS A 91 -12.39 -11.46 37.35
C LYS A 91 -12.39 -10.41 36.26
N ILE A 92 -12.08 -9.18 36.66
CA ILE A 92 -11.76 -8.08 35.76
C ILE A 92 -10.24 -8.04 35.60
N ARG A 93 -9.76 -7.89 34.36
CA ARG A 93 -8.36 -7.71 34.00
C ARG A 93 -8.20 -6.52 33.07
N TYR A 94 -7.01 -5.95 33.05
CA TYR A 94 -6.69 -4.79 32.22
C TYR A 94 -5.55 -5.13 31.28
N LEU A 95 -5.70 -4.81 30.00
CA LEU A 95 -4.64 -4.93 29.00
C LEU A 95 -4.09 -3.56 28.67
N SER A 96 -2.82 -3.36 28.95
CA SER A 96 -2.06 -2.12 28.74
C SER A 96 -0.72 -2.40 28.05
N GLU A 97 0.15 -1.40 27.90
CA GLU A 97 1.52 -1.61 27.39
C GLU A 97 2.37 -2.52 28.31
N GLU A 98 2.06 -2.58 29.59
CA GLU A 98 2.71 -3.51 30.52
C GLU A 98 2.21 -4.95 30.41
N GLY A 99 1.24 -5.17 29.54
CA GLY A 99 0.59 -6.46 29.36
C GLY A 99 -0.70 -6.60 30.17
N LEU A 100 -1.04 -7.82 30.56
CA LEU A 100 -2.28 -8.15 31.27
C LEU A 100 -2.08 -8.08 32.79
N THR A 101 -2.89 -7.26 33.46
CA THR A 101 -2.83 -7.05 34.92
C THR A 101 -4.20 -7.29 35.55
N ASP A 102 -4.21 -7.68 36.85
CA ASP A 102 -5.44 -7.90 37.66
C ASP A 102 -5.95 -6.59 38.29
N SER A 103 -5.20 -5.49 38.20
CA SER A 103 -5.55 -4.20 38.77
C SER A 103 -5.02 -3.06 37.90
N TYR A 104 -5.64 -1.93 38.02
CA TYR A 104 -5.29 -0.71 37.32
C TYR A 104 -5.28 0.48 38.28
N ASP A 105 -4.16 1.23 38.35
CA ASP A 105 -4.04 2.43 39.16
C ASP A 105 -4.45 3.65 38.35
N HIS A 106 -5.62 4.19 38.64
CA HIS A 106 -6.14 5.40 38.00
C HIS A 106 -5.32 6.65 38.27
N THR A 107 -4.42 6.66 39.27
CA THR A 107 -3.63 7.84 39.65
C THR A 107 -2.33 7.96 38.89
N LEU A 108 -1.73 6.84 38.53
CA LEU A 108 -0.45 6.74 37.79
C LEU A 108 -0.62 6.09 36.42
N GLY A 109 -1.81 5.62 36.13
CA GLY A 109 -2.08 4.65 35.06
C GLY A 109 -1.84 5.15 33.65
N TYR A 110 -1.78 6.47 33.41
CA TYR A 110 -1.55 6.92 32.03
C TYR A 110 -0.14 6.58 31.52
N PHE A 111 0.82 6.27 32.36
CA PHE A 111 2.16 5.82 31.93
C PHE A 111 2.16 4.40 31.36
N SER A 112 1.22 3.57 31.77
CA SER A 112 1.07 2.21 31.25
C SER A 112 -0.01 2.07 30.17
N PHE A 113 -0.66 3.17 29.80
CA PHE A 113 -1.61 3.19 28.68
C PHE A 113 -0.91 3.00 27.36
N PHE A 114 -1.57 2.33 26.44
CA PHE A 114 -1.22 2.46 25.05
C PHE A 114 -1.39 3.91 24.64
N GLN A 115 -0.38 4.46 23.97
CA GLN A 115 -0.38 5.86 23.54
C GLN A 115 -0.33 5.93 22.03
N TYR A 116 -1.24 6.72 21.47
CA TYR A 116 -1.22 7.07 20.07
C TYR A 116 -1.06 8.60 19.96
N THR A 117 0.02 9.03 19.32
CA THR A 117 0.28 10.44 19.07
C THR A 117 0.23 10.71 17.59
N SER A 118 -0.89 11.26 17.13
CA SER A 118 -1.01 11.85 15.79
C SER A 118 -0.76 13.35 15.93
N GLN A 119 0.29 13.86 15.28
CA GLN A 119 0.66 15.27 15.42
C GLN A 119 0.10 16.15 14.30
N PHE A 120 -0.27 15.56 13.16
CA PHE A 120 -0.70 16.29 11.98
C PHE A 120 -1.90 15.59 11.32
N ALA A 121 -2.70 16.37 10.61
CA ALA A 121 -3.81 15.83 9.81
C ALA A 121 -3.33 14.83 8.73
N CYS A 122 -2.07 14.95 8.27
CA CYS A 122 -1.46 14.01 7.34
C CYS A 122 -1.17 12.63 7.96
N ASP A 123 -1.13 12.52 9.30
CA ASP A 123 -0.95 11.24 10.00
C ASP A 123 -2.26 10.43 10.06
N THR A 124 -3.37 11.06 9.67
CA THR A 124 -4.70 10.42 9.64
C THR A 124 -4.96 9.88 8.23
N MET A 125 -5.06 8.56 8.12
CA MET A 125 -5.36 7.93 6.85
C MET A 125 -6.81 8.19 6.44
N THR A 126 -7.01 8.82 5.27
CA THR A 126 -8.32 8.96 4.65
C THR A 126 -8.49 7.90 3.58
N VAL A 127 -9.38 6.95 3.80
CA VAL A 127 -9.67 5.88 2.84
C VAL A 127 -10.92 6.25 2.04
N PRO A 128 -10.86 6.36 0.71
CA PRO A 128 -12.06 6.58 -0.10
C PRO A 128 -13.06 5.44 0.02
N GLU A 129 -14.32 5.79 -0.10
CA GLU A 129 -15.41 4.83 0.05
C GLU A 129 -15.32 3.66 -0.94
N TRP A 130 -14.86 3.90 -2.17
CA TRP A 130 -14.75 2.85 -3.17
C TRP A 130 -13.75 1.74 -2.80
N VAL A 131 -12.72 2.05 -2.00
CA VAL A 131 -11.72 1.06 -1.56
C VAL A 131 -12.34 0.00 -0.64
N LYS A 132 -13.39 0.36 0.12
CA LYS A 132 -14.07 -0.56 1.04
C LYS A 132 -14.79 -1.71 0.32
N THR A 133 -15.13 -1.51 -0.94
CA THR A 133 -15.84 -2.49 -1.78
C THR A 133 -15.02 -2.91 -3.00
N ALA A 134 -13.71 -2.63 -2.99
CA ALA A 134 -12.83 -2.94 -4.10
C ALA A 134 -12.67 -4.46 -4.29
N CYS A 135 -13.01 -4.92 -5.49
CA CYS A 135 -12.67 -6.24 -6.00
C CYS A 135 -11.60 -6.06 -7.07
N CYS A 136 -10.35 -6.29 -6.70
CA CYS A 136 -9.20 -6.01 -7.55
C CYS A 136 -8.79 -7.26 -8.33
N TYR A 137 -8.58 -7.11 -9.65
CA TYR A 137 -8.07 -8.16 -10.52
C TYR A 137 -6.74 -7.72 -11.13
N GLN A 138 -5.69 -8.51 -10.92
CA GLN A 138 -4.37 -8.24 -11.48
C GLN A 138 -4.25 -8.81 -12.89
N ILE A 139 -3.80 -7.99 -13.83
CA ILE A 139 -3.45 -8.41 -15.18
C ILE A 139 -1.95 -8.20 -15.43
N PHE A 140 -1.31 -9.21 -16.03
CA PHE A 140 -0.01 -9.11 -16.66
C PHE A 140 -0.25 -8.82 -18.16
N PRO A 141 -0.14 -7.54 -18.62
CA PRO A 141 -0.62 -7.14 -19.96
C PRO A 141 -0.05 -7.98 -21.10
N GLU A 142 1.23 -8.25 -21.05
CA GLU A 142 1.94 -9.03 -22.08
C GLU A 142 1.40 -10.46 -22.24
N ARG A 143 0.67 -10.98 -21.22
CA ARG A 143 0.19 -12.36 -21.15
C ARG A 143 -1.33 -12.48 -21.07
N PHE A 144 -2.09 -11.43 -21.37
CA PHE A 144 -3.55 -11.45 -21.23
C PHE A 144 -4.26 -11.64 -22.57
N ALA A 145 -4.17 -10.68 -23.48
CA ALA A 145 -4.76 -10.74 -24.82
C ALA A 145 -4.02 -9.82 -25.79
N VAL A 146 -4.07 -10.16 -27.08
CA VAL A 146 -3.60 -9.31 -28.18
C VAL A 146 -4.81 -8.62 -28.78
N GLY A 147 -4.81 -7.29 -28.85
CA GLY A 147 -5.84 -6.49 -29.51
C GLY A 147 -5.31 -5.82 -30.79
N ASP A 148 -4.05 -5.34 -30.79
CA ASP A 148 -3.43 -4.79 -31.98
C ASP A 148 -2.81 -5.90 -32.85
N SER A 149 -3.47 -6.24 -33.92
CA SER A 149 -2.98 -7.24 -34.89
C SER A 149 -1.88 -6.73 -35.82
N ASP A 150 -1.71 -5.40 -35.92
CA ASP A 150 -0.82 -4.76 -36.89
C ASP A 150 0.50 -4.28 -36.28
N LYS A 151 0.68 -4.46 -34.95
CA LYS A 151 1.92 -4.10 -34.26
C LYS A 151 3.10 -4.99 -34.64
N ASP A 152 4.31 -4.56 -34.31
CA ASP A 152 5.51 -5.38 -34.46
C ASP A 152 5.48 -6.58 -33.51
N PHE A 153 5.48 -7.80 -34.05
CA PHE A 153 5.56 -9.07 -33.33
C PHE A 153 6.97 -9.69 -33.32
N SER A 154 7.98 -8.98 -33.81
CA SER A 154 9.35 -9.53 -33.93
C SER A 154 9.95 -9.97 -32.59
N TYR A 155 9.50 -9.39 -31.47
CA TYR A 155 9.92 -9.73 -30.11
C TYR A 155 9.16 -10.93 -29.52
N VAL A 156 8.02 -11.32 -30.08
CA VAL A 156 7.19 -12.42 -29.59
C VAL A 156 7.88 -13.76 -29.87
N ASN A 157 8.05 -14.56 -28.83
CA ASN A 157 8.79 -15.81 -28.90
C ASN A 157 8.03 -17.02 -28.34
N THR A 158 6.82 -16.82 -27.85
CA THR A 158 6.03 -17.88 -27.20
C THR A 158 4.61 -17.86 -27.72
N ARG A 159 4.10 -19.04 -28.10
CA ARG A 159 2.71 -19.19 -28.57
C ARG A 159 1.75 -19.19 -27.39
N TRP A 160 0.55 -18.65 -27.61
CA TRP A 160 -0.55 -18.74 -26.65
C TRP A 160 -0.87 -20.22 -26.32
N GLY A 161 -1.19 -20.47 -25.03
CA GLY A 161 -1.45 -21.82 -24.51
C GLY A 161 -0.22 -22.62 -24.10
N VAL A 162 1.00 -22.14 -24.39
CA VAL A 162 2.25 -22.75 -23.90
C VAL A 162 2.53 -22.23 -22.47
N LYS A 163 3.06 -23.10 -21.59
CA LYS A 163 3.43 -22.72 -20.23
C LYS A 163 4.47 -21.59 -20.25
N PRO A 164 4.24 -20.47 -19.52
CA PRO A 164 5.15 -19.34 -19.51
C PRO A 164 6.47 -19.66 -18.80
N THR A 165 7.52 -19.01 -19.26
CA THR A 165 8.85 -18.93 -18.64
C THR A 165 9.16 -17.48 -18.32
N PRO A 166 10.19 -17.17 -17.50
CA PRO A 166 10.59 -15.78 -17.25
C PRO A 166 10.98 -15.00 -18.52
N LYS A 167 11.30 -15.68 -19.64
CA LYS A 167 11.70 -15.07 -20.92
C LYS A 167 10.63 -15.13 -22.00
N SER A 168 9.43 -15.59 -21.66
CA SER A 168 8.32 -15.72 -22.63
C SER A 168 7.69 -14.37 -22.94
N PHE A 169 7.53 -14.08 -24.23
CA PHE A 169 6.76 -12.95 -24.76
C PHE A 169 5.62 -13.51 -25.62
N TYR A 170 4.38 -13.21 -25.25
CA TYR A 170 3.15 -13.63 -25.95
C TYR A 170 2.56 -12.54 -26.82
N GLY A 171 2.95 -11.28 -26.57
CA GLY A 171 2.52 -10.14 -27.36
C GLY A 171 1.19 -9.54 -26.92
N GLY A 172 0.71 -9.80 -25.71
CA GLY A 172 -0.45 -9.11 -25.15
C GLY A 172 -0.26 -7.60 -25.08
N ASP A 173 -1.35 -6.83 -25.04
CA ASP A 173 -1.35 -5.37 -25.05
C ASP A 173 -2.58 -4.77 -24.34
N LEU A 174 -2.61 -3.43 -24.21
CA LEU A 174 -3.68 -2.70 -23.55
C LEU A 174 -4.99 -2.70 -24.38
N ILE A 175 -4.88 -2.82 -25.70
CA ILE A 175 -6.04 -2.91 -26.59
C ILE A 175 -6.74 -4.25 -26.34
N GLY A 176 -5.98 -5.34 -26.24
CA GLY A 176 -6.55 -6.65 -25.90
C GLY A 176 -7.18 -6.68 -24.51
N ILE A 177 -6.64 -5.96 -23.51
CA ILE A 177 -7.29 -5.81 -22.21
C ILE A 177 -8.61 -5.05 -22.35
N ARG A 178 -8.61 -3.93 -23.10
CA ARG A 178 -9.79 -3.10 -23.35
C ARG A 178 -10.92 -3.88 -24.00
N GLU A 179 -10.62 -4.75 -24.97
CA GLU A 179 -11.60 -5.60 -25.66
C GLU A 179 -12.21 -6.69 -24.76
N HIS A 180 -11.64 -6.95 -23.59
CA HIS A 180 -12.10 -7.96 -22.64
C HIS A 180 -12.58 -7.36 -21.30
N LEU A 181 -12.93 -6.07 -21.25
CA LEU A 181 -13.45 -5.44 -20.04
C LEU A 181 -14.77 -6.05 -19.57
N ASP A 182 -15.63 -6.51 -20.49
CA ASP A 182 -16.89 -7.17 -20.15
C ASP A 182 -16.65 -8.46 -19.34
N TYR A 183 -15.59 -9.21 -19.65
CA TYR A 183 -15.20 -10.38 -18.86
C TYR A 183 -14.88 -10.00 -17.40
N LEU A 184 -14.26 -8.85 -17.16
CA LEU A 184 -13.96 -8.37 -15.81
C LEU A 184 -15.23 -7.92 -15.08
N VAL A 185 -16.17 -7.29 -15.79
CA VAL A 185 -17.49 -6.93 -15.24
C VAL A 185 -18.26 -8.19 -14.82
N ASP A 186 -18.29 -9.23 -15.67
CA ASP A 186 -18.96 -10.49 -15.36
C ASP A 186 -18.38 -11.20 -14.15
N LEU A 187 -17.08 -11.03 -13.88
CA LEU A 187 -16.42 -11.51 -12.66
C LEU A 187 -16.71 -10.66 -11.40
N GLY A 188 -17.39 -9.52 -11.55
CA GLY A 188 -17.62 -8.57 -10.45
C GLY A 188 -16.40 -7.74 -10.08
N VAL A 189 -15.42 -7.62 -10.97
CA VAL A 189 -14.23 -6.79 -10.79
C VAL A 189 -14.60 -5.32 -10.94
N ASN A 190 -14.16 -4.48 -10.00
CA ASN A 190 -14.34 -3.03 -10.06
C ASN A 190 -13.03 -2.25 -9.93
N VAL A 191 -11.89 -2.95 -9.81
CA VAL A 191 -10.53 -2.37 -9.87
C VAL A 191 -9.64 -3.26 -10.74
N LEU A 192 -9.17 -2.71 -11.85
CA LEU A 192 -8.17 -3.33 -12.71
C LEU A 192 -6.77 -2.87 -12.25
N TYR A 193 -5.96 -3.78 -11.71
CA TYR A 193 -4.55 -3.57 -11.46
C TYR A 193 -3.72 -4.19 -12.59
N MET A 194 -2.83 -3.42 -13.18
CA MET A 194 -1.89 -3.91 -14.19
C MET A 194 -0.47 -3.90 -13.65
N THR A 195 0.30 -4.99 -13.91
CA THR A 195 1.76 -4.94 -13.74
C THR A 195 2.33 -3.83 -14.64
N PRO A 196 3.59 -3.37 -14.45
CA PRO A 196 4.06 -2.15 -15.11
C PRO A 196 3.79 -2.11 -16.62
N VAL A 197 3.39 -0.96 -17.12
CA VAL A 197 3.05 -0.73 -18.54
C VAL A 197 4.03 0.17 -19.28
N PHE A 198 4.98 0.76 -18.55
CA PHE A 198 5.93 1.74 -19.07
C PHE A 198 7.05 1.10 -19.89
N CYS A 199 7.78 1.91 -20.67
CA CYS A 199 8.88 1.44 -21.50
C CYS A 199 9.89 0.63 -20.71
N SER A 200 10.14 -0.61 -21.14
CA SER A 200 11.07 -1.54 -20.50
C SER A 200 11.51 -2.64 -21.45
N PRO A 201 12.76 -3.14 -21.36
CA PRO A 201 13.25 -4.23 -22.21
C PRO A 201 12.70 -5.60 -21.83
N THR A 202 12.04 -5.76 -20.68
CA THR A 202 11.56 -7.05 -20.18
C THR A 202 10.07 -7.23 -20.38
N ASN A 203 9.59 -8.47 -20.37
CA ASN A 203 8.19 -8.80 -20.48
C ASN A 203 7.37 -8.34 -19.26
N HIS A 204 7.96 -8.38 -18.07
CA HIS A 204 7.33 -7.95 -16.82
C HIS A 204 7.41 -6.44 -16.56
N LYS A 205 8.25 -5.71 -17.30
CA LYS A 205 8.39 -4.25 -17.28
C LYS A 205 8.83 -3.61 -15.97
N TYR A 206 9.31 -4.37 -14.98
CA TYR A 206 9.86 -3.80 -13.74
C TYR A 206 11.23 -3.12 -13.91
N GLU A 207 11.87 -3.22 -15.08
CA GLU A 207 13.09 -2.51 -15.45
C GLU A 207 12.75 -1.29 -16.33
N ILE A 208 12.13 -0.26 -15.74
CA ILE A 208 11.60 0.88 -16.47
C ILE A 208 12.73 1.76 -17.00
N THR A 209 12.68 2.10 -18.28
CA THR A 209 13.60 3.01 -18.97
C THR A 209 13.01 4.41 -19.19
N ASP A 210 11.70 4.54 -19.14
CA ASP A 210 10.96 5.80 -19.28
C ASP A 210 9.62 5.67 -18.53
N TYR A 211 9.38 6.53 -17.54
CA TYR A 211 8.18 6.52 -16.71
C TYR A 211 7.03 7.38 -17.26
N GLU A 212 7.31 8.17 -18.31
CA GLU A 212 6.35 9.08 -18.92
C GLU A 212 5.76 8.54 -20.22
N THR A 213 6.25 7.37 -20.66
CA THR A 213 5.82 6.71 -21.89
C THR A 213 5.41 5.27 -21.64
N VAL A 214 4.18 4.94 -22.03
CA VAL A 214 3.71 3.55 -22.11
C VAL A 214 4.46 2.84 -23.23
N ASP A 215 4.87 1.60 -22.99
CA ASP A 215 5.61 0.82 -23.96
C ASP A 215 4.85 0.72 -25.31
N PRO A 216 5.49 1.06 -26.45
CA PRO A 216 4.87 0.95 -27.76
C PRO A 216 4.31 -0.44 -28.08
N ALA A 217 4.94 -1.51 -27.54
CA ALA A 217 4.43 -2.88 -27.67
C ALA A 217 3.06 -3.09 -27.00
N PHE A 218 2.69 -2.18 -26.09
CA PHE A 218 1.38 -2.16 -25.43
C PHE A 218 0.39 -1.18 -26.07
N GLY A 219 0.79 -0.44 -27.10
CA GLY A 219 -0.03 0.53 -27.82
C GLY A 219 0.19 1.99 -27.41
N GLY A 220 1.18 2.26 -26.53
CA GLY A 220 1.54 3.61 -26.13
C GLY A 220 0.51 4.33 -25.25
N ASN A 221 0.73 5.63 -25.02
CA ASN A 221 -0.07 6.44 -24.09
C ASN A 221 -1.55 6.51 -24.45
N GLU A 222 -1.88 6.58 -25.73
CA GLU A 222 -3.28 6.66 -26.21
C GLU A 222 -4.05 5.36 -25.95
N ALA A 223 -3.39 4.19 -26.05
CA ALA A 223 -4.02 2.92 -25.72
C ALA A 223 -4.36 2.83 -24.22
N LEU A 224 -3.46 3.31 -23.35
CA LEU A 224 -3.74 3.38 -21.91
C LEU A 224 -4.90 4.31 -21.60
N LYS A 225 -4.90 5.52 -22.20
CA LYS A 225 -5.98 6.48 -22.02
C LYS A 225 -7.33 5.92 -22.44
N SER A 226 -7.39 5.31 -23.63
CA SER A 226 -8.61 4.68 -24.14
C SER A 226 -9.10 3.51 -23.26
N LEU A 227 -8.17 2.70 -22.74
CA LEU A 227 -8.50 1.63 -21.79
C LEU A 227 -9.12 2.20 -20.50
N ILE A 228 -8.52 3.26 -19.92
CA ILE A 228 -9.01 3.90 -18.70
C ILE A 228 -10.41 4.49 -18.93
N GLU A 229 -10.61 5.22 -20.04
CA GLU A 229 -11.91 5.82 -20.38
C GLU A 229 -13.01 4.76 -20.54
N ASP A 230 -12.72 3.64 -21.19
CA ASP A 230 -13.70 2.57 -21.38
C ASP A 230 -13.94 1.76 -20.09
N ALA A 231 -12.91 1.54 -19.28
CA ALA A 231 -13.03 0.93 -17.95
C ALA A 231 -13.95 1.77 -17.04
N HIS A 232 -13.79 3.10 -17.04
CA HIS A 232 -14.63 4.01 -16.25
C HIS A 232 -16.11 3.97 -16.66
N LYS A 233 -16.42 3.84 -17.96
CA LYS A 233 -17.81 3.68 -18.45
C LYS A 233 -18.48 2.42 -17.90
N LEU A 234 -17.69 1.39 -17.58
CA LEU A 234 -18.14 0.15 -16.99
C LEU A 234 -18.04 0.10 -15.46
N GLY A 235 -17.64 1.21 -14.83
CA GLY A 235 -17.49 1.29 -13.36
C GLY A 235 -16.22 0.64 -12.83
N ILE A 236 -15.26 0.30 -13.69
CA ILE A 236 -13.96 -0.27 -13.31
C ILE A 236 -12.94 0.85 -13.16
N ARG A 237 -12.27 0.93 -12.02
CA ARG A 237 -11.14 1.81 -11.76
C ARG A 237 -9.84 1.18 -12.23
N VAL A 238 -8.87 2.01 -12.61
CA VAL A 238 -7.57 1.53 -13.12
C VAL A 238 -6.45 1.92 -12.16
N MET A 239 -5.71 0.91 -11.69
CA MET A 239 -4.56 1.03 -10.81
C MET A 239 -3.28 0.71 -11.59
N LEU A 240 -2.32 1.62 -11.59
CA LEU A 240 -1.02 1.45 -12.20
C LEU A 240 0.03 0.94 -11.20
N ASP A 241 1.07 0.31 -11.69
CA ASP A 241 2.20 -0.16 -10.89
C ASP A 241 3.30 0.91 -10.83
N GLY A 242 3.59 1.39 -9.64
CA GLY A 242 4.60 2.42 -9.34
C GLY A 242 5.93 1.81 -8.93
N VAL A 243 6.80 1.52 -9.88
CA VAL A 243 8.15 0.98 -9.64
C VAL A 243 9.10 2.13 -9.31
N PHE A 244 9.02 2.69 -8.10
CA PHE A 244 9.77 3.88 -7.68
C PHE A 244 11.01 3.56 -6.83
N ASN A 245 11.23 2.29 -6.48
CA ASN A 245 12.41 1.85 -5.73
C ASN A 245 13.66 1.73 -6.59
N HIS A 246 13.52 1.39 -7.86
CA HIS A 246 14.61 1.14 -8.80
C HIS A 246 14.17 1.47 -10.22
N CYS A 247 15.13 1.63 -11.13
CA CYS A 247 14.86 1.77 -12.55
C CYS A 247 15.70 0.78 -13.37
N SER A 248 15.61 0.83 -14.69
CA SER A 248 16.52 0.08 -15.55
C SER A 248 17.94 0.66 -15.52
N CYS A 249 18.96 -0.20 -15.63
CA CYS A 249 20.31 0.24 -15.91
C CYS A 249 20.46 0.92 -17.31
N ARG A 250 19.41 0.89 -18.13
CA ARG A 250 19.30 1.59 -19.42
C ARG A 250 18.55 2.92 -19.30
N HIS A 251 18.09 3.29 -18.11
CA HIS A 251 17.40 4.57 -17.90
C HIS A 251 18.36 5.73 -18.21
N PRO A 252 17.94 6.77 -18.96
CA PRO A 252 18.82 7.88 -19.35
C PRO A 252 19.52 8.56 -18.17
N PHE A 253 18.85 8.77 -17.06
CA PHE A 253 19.42 9.39 -15.85
C PHE A 253 20.52 8.51 -15.23
N PHE A 254 20.32 7.20 -15.20
CA PHE A 254 21.33 6.28 -14.71
C PHE A 254 22.56 6.25 -15.64
N LEU A 255 22.35 6.18 -16.95
CA LEU A 255 23.44 6.19 -17.94
C LEU A 255 24.25 7.49 -17.87
N ASP A 256 23.58 8.63 -17.69
CA ASP A 256 24.26 9.93 -17.52
C ASP A 256 25.08 9.95 -16.23
N ALA A 257 24.51 9.50 -15.11
CA ALA A 257 25.19 9.41 -13.82
C ALA A 257 26.39 8.47 -13.89
N GLN A 258 26.24 7.31 -14.51
CA GLN A 258 27.34 6.33 -14.68
C GLN A 258 28.48 6.88 -15.55
N LYS A 259 28.14 7.61 -16.64
CA LYS A 259 29.11 8.16 -17.58
C LYS A 259 29.87 9.37 -17.03
N LYS A 260 29.15 10.29 -16.35
CA LYS A 260 29.72 11.57 -15.91
C LYS A 260 30.18 11.57 -14.45
N GLY A 261 29.81 10.55 -13.67
CA GLY A 261 30.06 10.49 -12.23
C GLY A 261 29.47 11.72 -11.52
N LYS A 262 30.17 12.27 -10.54
CA LYS A 262 29.74 13.44 -9.76
C LYS A 262 29.46 14.73 -10.55
N LYS A 263 29.75 14.74 -11.85
CA LYS A 263 29.41 15.87 -12.75
C LYS A 263 27.99 15.74 -13.33
N SER A 264 27.35 14.61 -13.17
CA SER A 264 25.97 14.41 -13.57
C SER A 264 25.02 15.05 -12.55
N PRO A 265 23.96 15.76 -12.98
CA PRO A 265 22.90 16.20 -12.06
C PRO A 265 22.15 15.03 -11.43
N TYR A 266 22.21 13.84 -12.01
CA TYR A 266 21.55 12.63 -11.54
C TYR A 266 22.43 11.73 -10.67
N TYR A 267 23.68 12.13 -10.33
CA TYR A 267 24.60 11.27 -9.61
C TYR A 267 24.03 10.86 -8.24
N ASP A 268 23.48 11.81 -7.48
CA ASP A 268 22.92 11.60 -6.16
C ASP A 268 21.51 10.98 -6.17
N TRP A 269 20.97 10.68 -7.36
CA TRP A 269 19.74 9.90 -7.54
C TRP A 269 19.93 8.42 -7.30
N PHE A 270 21.20 7.95 -7.24
CA PHE A 270 21.59 6.57 -7.07
C PHE A 270 22.58 6.41 -5.92
N PHE A 271 22.73 5.19 -5.43
CA PHE A 271 23.70 4.87 -4.38
C PHE A 271 24.94 4.24 -4.98
N TRP A 272 26.06 4.92 -4.89
CA TRP A 272 27.36 4.48 -5.40
C TRP A 272 28.24 3.93 -4.26
N LYS A 273 29.01 2.89 -4.55
CA LYS A 273 30.01 2.32 -3.65
C LYS A 273 31.39 2.88 -3.94
N GLU A 274 32.33 2.68 -3.02
CA GLU A 274 33.73 3.14 -3.17
C GLU A 274 34.43 2.54 -4.38
N ASP A 275 34.08 1.31 -4.78
CA ASP A 275 34.62 0.61 -5.94
C ASP A 275 34.00 1.07 -7.27
N GLY A 276 33.14 2.09 -7.26
CA GLY A 276 32.43 2.59 -8.42
C GLY A 276 31.22 1.76 -8.84
N SER A 277 30.93 0.67 -8.16
CA SER A 277 29.67 -0.07 -8.35
C SER A 277 28.51 0.66 -7.66
N TYR A 278 27.29 0.19 -7.86
CA TYR A 278 26.07 0.80 -7.34
C TYR A 278 25.20 -0.21 -6.59
N LEU A 279 24.31 0.29 -5.72
CA LEU A 279 23.30 -0.55 -5.09
C LEU A 279 22.22 -0.92 -6.11
N THR A 280 21.68 -2.12 -5.94
CA THR A 280 20.67 -2.69 -6.84
C THR A 280 19.54 -3.31 -6.03
N PHE A 281 18.36 -3.37 -6.62
CA PHE A 281 17.26 -4.16 -6.05
C PHE A 281 17.57 -5.65 -6.16
N GLY A 282 17.46 -6.38 -5.05
CA GLY A 282 17.63 -7.85 -5.01
C GLY A 282 18.96 -8.38 -5.55
N GLY A 283 20.03 -7.56 -5.65
CA GLY A 283 21.30 -7.95 -6.27
C GLY A 283 21.28 -7.98 -7.80
N VAL A 284 20.18 -7.58 -8.44
CA VAL A 284 20.00 -7.59 -9.90
C VAL A 284 20.69 -6.37 -10.52
N LYS A 285 21.80 -6.58 -11.24
CA LYS A 285 22.59 -5.50 -11.86
C LYS A 285 21.78 -4.63 -12.84
N ALA A 286 20.73 -5.17 -13.45
CA ALA A 286 19.86 -4.45 -14.36
C ALA A 286 18.94 -3.43 -13.66
N MET A 287 18.84 -3.49 -12.32
CA MET A 287 17.90 -2.70 -11.50
C MET A 287 18.64 -1.82 -10.47
N PRO A 288 19.32 -0.72 -10.90
CA PRO A 288 19.94 0.23 -9.99
C PRO A 288 18.90 0.84 -9.05
N LYS A 289 19.25 0.86 -7.74
CA LYS A 289 18.38 1.40 -6.69
C LYS A 289 18.37 2.92 -6.73
N LEU A 290 17.16 3.48 -6.70
CA LEU A 290 16.93 4.92 -6.63
C LEU A 290 17.05 5.44 -5.18
N ASN A 291 17.66 6.60 -5.03
CA ASN A 291 17.73 7.31 -3.76
C ASN A 291 16.42 8.08 -3.51
N THR A 292 15.40 7.35 -3.06
CA THR A 292 14.08 7.91 -2.75
C THR A 292 14.06 8.85 -1.53
N GLY A 293 15.20 9.07 -0.87
CA GLY A 293 15.39 10.12 0.12
C GLY A 293 15.82 11.47 -0.49
N ASN A 294 16.24 11.48 -1.76
CA ASN A 294 16.65 12.70 -2.48
C ASN A 294 15.40 13.51 -2.88
N PRO A 295 15.34 14.82 -2.54
CA PRO A 295 14.18 15.67 -2.85
C PRO A 295 13.87 15.79 -4.36
N GLU A 296 14.88 15.71 -5.22
CA GLU A 296 14.67 15.78 -6.68
C GLU A 296 14.03 14.49 -7.21
N VAL A 297 14.47 13.33 -6.70
CA VAL A 297 13.86 12.01 -7.01
C VAL A 297 12.40 11.99 -6.55
N ILE A 298 12.13 12.47 -5.32
CA ILE A 298 10.76 12.57 -4.79
C ILE A 298 9.90 13.43 -5.71
N ARG A 299 10.40 14.62 -6.10
CA ARG A 299 9.66 15.54 -6.98
C ARG A 299 9.35 14.89 -8.32
N TYR A 300 10.36 14.30 -8.97
CA TYR A 300 10.19 13.66 -10.28
C TYR A 300 9.10 12.58 -10.25
N PHE A 301 9.17 11.64 -9.30
CA PHE A 301 8.16 10.59 -9.22
C PHE A 301 6.78 11.09 -8.78
N SER A 302 6.72 12.16 -7.98
CA SER A 302 5.45 12.81 -7.66
C SER A 302 4.83 13.45 -8.91
N ASP A 303 5.62 14.14 -9.72
CA ASP A 303 5.16 14.76 -10.98
C ASP A 303 4.68 13.69 -11.97
N VAL A 304 5.42 12.59 -12.12
CA VAL A 304 5.01 11.42 -12.93
C VAL A 304 3.69 10.83 -12.45
N ALA A 305 3.57 10.61 -11.15
CA ALA A 305 2.36 10.03 -10.58
C ALA A 305 1.14 10.94 -10.79
N VAL A 306 1.31 12.25 -10.58
CA VAL A 306 0.25 13.25 -10.81
C VAL A 306 -0.13 13.32 -12.28
N MET A 307 0.84 13.27 -13.19
CA MET A 307 0.60 13.30 -14.65
C MET A 307 -0.31 12.14 -15.07
N TRP A 308 0.00 10.90 -14.69
CA TRP A 308 -0.81 9.75 -15.07
C TRP A 308 -2.23 9.77 -14.48
N MET A 309 -2.41 10.33 -13.28
CA MET A 309 -3.74 10.46 -12.69
C MET A 309 -4.52 11.62 -13.29
N ARG A 310 -3.90 12.81 -13.43
CA ARG A 310 -4.57 14.03 -13.88
C ARG A 310 -4.85 14.03 -15.39
N ASP A 311 -3.84 13.64 -16.19
CA ASP A 311 -3.87 13.83 -17.64
C ASP A 311 -4.37 12.59 -18.39
N TYR A 312 -4.23 11.40 -17.75
CA TYR A 312 -4.65 10.12 -18.33
C TYR A 312 -5.79 9.44 -17.56
N GLY A 313 -6.11 9.90 -16.34
CA GLY A 313 -7.27 9.44 -15.57
C GLY A 313 -7.05 8.19 -14.74
N ALA A 314 -5.80 7.76 -14.49
CA ALA A 314 -5.55 6.64 -13.57
C ALA A 314 -6.12 6.93 -12.18
N ASP A 315 -6.74 5.94 -11.54
CA ASP A 315 -7.43 6.13 -10.25
C ASP A 315 -6.52 5.95 -9.04
N SER A 316 -5.49 5.12 -9.16
CA SER A 316 -4.61 4.81 -8.04
C SER A 316 -3.28 4.18 -8.50
N TRP A 317 -2.37 4.03 -7.52
CA TRP A 317 -1.08 3.39 -7.69
C TRP A 317 -0.92 2.22 -6.72
N ARG A 318 -0.36 1.14 -7.20
CA ARG A 318 0.25 0.09 -6.37
C ARG A 318 1.75 0.37 -6.31
N LEU A 319 2.29 0.64 -5.13
CA LEU A 319 3.73 0.85 -4.97
C LEU A 319 4.46 -0.50 -4.91
N ASP A 320 5.35 -0.71 -5.87
CA ASP A 320 6.26 -1.85 -5.85
C ASP A 320 7.35 -1.64 -4.80
N VAL A 321 7.64 -2.68 -4.00
CA VAL A 321 8.68 -2.65 -2.95
C VAL A 321 8.54 -1.44 -2.01
N SER A 322 7.33 -1.19 -1.54
CA SER A 322 6.99 0.00 -0.74
C SER A 322 7.76 0.11 0.58
N ASP A 323 8.20 -1.01 1.15
CA ASP A 323 9.03 -1.11 2.35
C ASP A 323 10.47 -0.59 2.16
N GLU A 324 10.97 -0.54 0.93
CA GLU A 324 12.27 0.01 0.60
C GLU A 324 12.24 1.47 0.09
N ILE A 325 11.04 2.05 -0.06
CA ILE A 325 10.85 3.43 -0.51
C ILE A 325 10.82 4.36 0.72
N SER A 326 11.50 5.52 0.63
CA SER A 326 11.48 6.50 1.70
C SER A 326 10.05 6.91 2.09
N PRO A 327 9.70 6.97 3.39
CA PRO A 327 8.39 7.46 3.86
C PRO A 327 8.03 8.86 3.35
N ARG A 328 9.01 9.65 2.93
CA ARG A 328 8.78 10.98 2.32
C ARG A 328 8.10 10.88 0.96
N VAL A 329 8.33 9.82 0.19
CA VAL A 329 7.57 9.57 -1.06
C VAL A 329 6.13 9.24 -0.73
N HIS A 330 5.88 8.51 0.36
CA HIS A 330 4.52 8.22 0.83
C HIS A 330 3.79 9.49 1.33
N GLY A 331 4.51 10.44 1.95
CA GLY A 331 3.93 11.62 2.58
C GLY A 331 3.69 12.82 1.66
N PHE A 332 4.40 12.93 0.52
CA PHE A 332 4.19 14.03 -0.45
C PHE A 332 2.84 13.94 -1.17
N SER A 333 2.20 12.82 -1.04
CA SER A 333 0.94 12.49 -1.68
C SER A 333 -0.27 12.59 -0.75
N GLY A 334 -0.29 13.51 0.20
CA GLY A 334 -1.48 13.78 1.04
C GLY A 334 -2.81 13.94 0.28
N VAL A 335 -2.77 13.79 -1.05
CA VAL A 335 -3.92 13.82 -1.96
C VAL A 335 -3.95 12.63 -2.93
N LEU A 336 -2.87 11.85 -3.13
CA LEU A 336 -2.74 11.00 -4.32
C LEU A 336 -2.34 9.53 -4.12
N PHE A 337 -1.75 9.14 -3.00
CA PHE A 337 -1.37 7.73 -2.79
C PHE A 337 -2.31 7.04 -1.81
N GLN A 338 -3.34 6.43 -2.36
CA GLN A 338 -4.06 5.39 -1.66
C GLN A 338 -3.32 4.08 -1.92
N VAL A 339 -2.42 3.78 -1.00
CA VAL A 339 -1.67 2.54 -1.01
C VAL A 339 -2.62 1.42 -0.58
N LEU A 340 -2.95 0.52 -1.48
CA LEU A 340 -3.24 -0.85 -1.08
C LEU A 340 -1.89 -1.45 -0.67
N LEU A 341 -1.67 -1.58 0.64
CA LEU A 341 -0.50 -2.23 1.22
C LEU A 341 -0.31 -3.60 0.57
N GLY A 342 0.91 -3.81 0.09
CA GLY A 342 1.28 -4.96 -0.70
C GLY A 342 0.85 -6.29 -0.10
N PHE A 343 0.36 -7.16 -0.95
CA PHE A 343 0.33 -8.58 -0.67
C PHE A 343 1.77 -9.06 -0.59
N HIS A 344 2.23 -9.41 0.61
CA HIS A 344 3.44 -10.18 0.77
C HIS A 344 3.20 -11.58 0.19
N HIS A 345 4.10 -12.00 -0.69
CA HIS A 345 4.24 -13.40 -1.12
C HIS A 345 4.87 -14.25 -0.02
#